data_fd948e56660150d273de244b299411b6
#
_entry.id   fd948e56660150d273de244b299411b6
#
_cell.length_a   1.000
_cell.length_b   1.000
_cell.length_c   1.000
_cell.angle_alpha   90.00
_cell.angle_beta   90.00
_cell.angle_gamma   90.00
#
_symmetry.space_group_name_H-M   'P 1'
#
loop_
_entity.id
_entity.type
_entity.pdbx_description
1 polymer ?
#
loop_
_entity_poly.entity_id
_entity_poly.type
_entity_poly.pdbx_seq_one_letter_code
_entity_poly.pdbx_strand_id
1 'polypeptide(L)'
;MYDRWNGRKKTAGKRGILSGFSLGHGVLVWGVIRWSQDRQAEEMWQEAYQDEAGSNAGQLMLSDPEARVGYLDTLQSLADSDERYRQILDRAEEYPDNVLRMVCQNEETLNFAVDYPEKKDSEPASTVGDVTKGVVPLLIQWDRRWGYALYGSSTIVAVSGCGPTCIAMVACGLTGRNDITPAKVASYSANNGFLTESRDTSWDLMTYGAEEYGITGTELWA
;
A
#
# COMPACT_ATOMS: atom_id res chain seq x y z
N MET A 1 1.97 -15.64 19.02
CA MET A 1 2.24 -15.78 17.58
C MET A 1 3.24 -14.75 17.06
N TYR A 2 3.58 -13.74 17.86
CA TYR A 2 4.50 -12.63 17.53
C TYR A 2 5.99 -13.02 17.53
N ASP A 3 6.38 -14.02 18.33
CA ASP A 3 7.80 -14.39 18.52
C ASP A 3 8.43 -15.21 17.38
N ARG A 4 7.64 -15.71 16.43
CA ARG A 4 8.18 -16.51 15.33
C ARG A 4 8.80 -15.67 14.20
N TRP A 5 8.48 -14.38 14.17
CA TRP A 5 8.91 -13.45 13.12
C TRP A 5 10.25 -12.79 13.42
N ASN A 6 10.51 -12.49 14.69
CA ASN A 6 11.80 -11.87 15.11
C ASN A 6 13.01 -12.79 14.99
N GLY A 7 12.81 -14.11 14.84
CA GLY A 7 13.89 -15.09 14.71
C GLY A 7 14.57 -15.14 13.33
N ARG A 8 13.94 -14.65 12.26
CA ARG A 8 14.50 -14.74 10.90
C ARG A 8 15.38 -13.57 10.48
N LYS A 9 15.35 -12.46 11.20
CA LYS A 9 16.24 -11.30 10.91
C LYS A 9 17.71 -11.52 11.26
N LYS A 10 18.08 -12.67 11.87
CA LYS A 10 19.45 -12.91 12.36
C LYS A 10 20.35 -13.76 11.46
N THR A 11 19.90 -14.26 10.32
CA THR A 11 20.70 -15.18 9.51
C THR A 11 21.18 -14.67 8.15
N ALA A 12 20.89 -13.44 7.78
CA ALA A 12 21.34 -12.84 6.52
C ALA A 12 22.67 -12.05 6.64
N GLY A 13 23.48 -12.34 7.62
CA GLY A 13 24.72 -11.62 7.80
C GLY A 13 25.84 -12.47 8.37
N LYS A 14 26.46 -13.33 7.58
CA LYS A 14 27.85 -13.78 7.71
C LYS A 14 28.11 -14.98 6.77
N ARG A 15 28.42 -14.70 5.54
CA ARG A 15 29.35 -15.57 4.81
C ARG A 15 30.56 -14.75 4.44
N GLY A 16 31.57 -14.85 5.31
CA GLY A 16 32.88 -14.34 5.05
C GLY A 16 33.47 -15.09 3.86
N ILE A 17 33.94 -14.36 2.89
CA ILE A 17 34.87 -14.85 1.88
C ILE A 17 36.25 -14.47 2.36
N LEU A 18 36.91 -15.42 2.98
CA LEU A 18 38.38 -15.41 3.07
C LEU A 18 38.88 -16.30 1.95
N SER A 19 39.28 -15.74 0.84
CA SER A 19 40.30 -16.29 -0.03
C SER A 19 41.05 -15.11 -0.65
N GLY A 20 42.34 -15.07 -0.30
CA GLY A 20 43.23 -14.00 -0.67
C GLY A 20 43.38 -13.84 -2.19
N PHE A 21 43.44 -12.58 -2.56
CA PHE A 21 44.26 -12.09 -3.67
C PHE A 21 44.60 -10.63 -3.38
N SER A 22 45.91 -10.38 -3.31
CA SER A 22 46.51 -9.06 -3.23
C SER A 22 46.20 -8.28 -4.52
N LEU A 23 45.27 -7.35 -4.45
CA LEU A 23 45.13 -6.28 -5.44
C LEU A 23 44.58 -5.02 -4.73
N GLY A 24 45.45 -4.06 -4.57
CA GLY A 24 45.20 -2.64 -4.50
C GLY A 24 44.29 -2.11 -3.40
N HIS A 25 44.82 -1.34 -2.50
CA HIS A 25 44.12 -0.54 -1.49
C HIS A 25 42.92 0.26 -1.98
N GLY A 26 42.72 0.38 -3.31
CA GLY A 26 41.61 1.08 -3.94
C GLY A 26 40.28 0.33 -3.87
N VAL A 27 40.28 -1.00 -3.90
CA VAL A 27 39.01 -1.79 -3.94
C VAL A 27 38.37 -1.87 -2.56
N LEU A 28 39.18 -1.94 -1.51
CA LEU A 28 38.66 -1.92 -0.12
C LEU A 28 38.12 -0.55 0.27
N VAL A 29 38.75 0.53 -0.15
CA VAL A 29 38.27 1.89 0.10
C VAL A 29 36.96 2.14 -0.69
N TRP A 30 36.85 1.65 -1.93
CA TRP A 30 35.64 1.76 -2.73
C TRP A 30 34.47 0.96 -2.15
N GLY A 31 34.75 -0.24 -1.67
CA GLY A 31 33.75 -1.08 -1.01
C GLY A 31 33.24 -0.47 0.29
N VAL A 32 34.11 0.14 1.09
CA VAL A 32 33.74 0.82 2.34
C VAL A 32 32.95 2.12 2.07
N ILE A 33 33.36 2.90 1.07
CA ILE A 33 32.64 4.14 0.68
C ILE A 33 31.26 3.80 0.15
N ARG A 34 31.13 2.80 -0.72
CA ARG A 34 29.85 2.36 -1.25
C ARG A 34 28.95 1.81 -0.14
N TRP A 35 29.46 0.97 0.73
CA TRP A 35 28.72 0.45 1.89
C TRP A 35 28.26 1.56 2.84
N SER A 36 29.07 2.61 3.06
CA SER A 36 28.68 3.75 3.90
C SER A 36 27.63 4.64 3.22
N GLN A 37 27.67 4.79 1.89
CA GLN A 37 26.67 5.52 1.12
C GLN A 37 25.34 4.78 1.07
N ASP A 38 25.38 3.46 0.88
CA ASP A 38 24.18 2.61 0.88
C ASP A 38 23.52 2.64 2.27
N ARG A 39 24.31 2.66 3.33
CA ARG A 39 23.81 2.74 4.69
C ARG A 39 23.23 4.12 5.04
N GLN A 40 23.85 5.20 4.57
CA GLN A 40 23.32 6.55 4.74
C GLN A 40 22.02 6.77 3.93
N ALA A 41 21.93 6.18 2.74
CA ALA A 41 20.72 6.19 1.95
C ALA A 41 19.59 5.40 2.66
N GLU A 42 19.91 4.24 3.24
CA GLU A 42 18.96 3.42 3.99
C GLU A 42 18.49 4.13 5.29
N GLU A 43 19.40 4.78 6.01
CA GLU A 43 19.08 5.59 7.19
C GLU A 43 18.22 6.82 6.81
N MET A 44 18.55 7.53 5.73
CA MET A 44 17.75 8.64 5.21
C MET A 44 16.35 8.20 4.74
N TRP A 45 16.25 7.03 4.08
CA TRP A 45 14.96 6.46 3.70
C TRP A 45 14.14 6.03 4.92
N GLN A 46 14.79 5.46 5.93
CA GLN A 46 14.15 5.10 7.20
C GLN A 46 13.68 6.33 7.98
N GLU A 47 14.48 7.40 8.03
CA GLU A 47 14.09 8.66 8.68
C GLU A 47 12.98 9.36 7.89
N ALA A 48 13.07 9.46 6.57
CA ALA A 48 12.02 10.04 5.73
C ALA A 48 10.71 9.23 5.81
N TYR A 49 10.82 7.91 5.83
CA TYR A 49 9.65 7.02 5.97
C TYR A 49 9.04 7.11 7.37
N GLN A 50 9.85 7.24 8.43
CA GLN A 50 9.36 7.43 9.80
C GLN A 50 8.74 8.81 10.00
N ASP A 51 9.27 9.87 9.37
CA ASP A 51 8.69 11.22 9.41
C ASP A 51 7.38 11.28 8.62
N GLU A 52 7.30 10.65 7.45
CA GLU A 52 6.03 10.56 6.70
C GLU A 52 5.01 9.64 7.39
N ALA A 53 5.43 8.52 7.93
CA ALA A 53 4.57 7.61 8.68
C ALA A 53 4.12 8.23 10.01
N GLY A 54 4.99 8.94 10.71
CA GLY A 54 4.68 9.63 11.96
C GLY A 54 3.77 10.83 11.77
N SER A 55 3.87 11.55 10.65
CA SER A 55 3.11 12.78 10.42
C SER A 55 1.76 12.56 9.73
N ASN A 56 1.61 11.58 8.84
CA ASN A 56 0.42 11.44 8.01
C ASN A 56 -0.43 10.20 8.27
N ALA A 57 0.14 9.06 8.58
CA ALA A 57 -0.61 7.80 8.60
C ALA A 57 -1.30 7.53 9.95
N GLY A 58 -0.69 7.91 11.06
CA GLY A 58 -1.32 7.84 12.38
C GLY A 58 -2.48 8.82 12.56
N GLN A 59 -2.43 9.97 11.87
CA GLN A 59 -3.45 11.01 11.90
C GLN A 59 -4.70 10.67 11.07
N LEU A 60 -4.61 9.77 10.10
CA LEU A 60 -5.68 9.45 9.15
C LEU A 60 -6.90 8.76 9.76
N MET A 61 -6.85 8.40 11.04
CA MET A 61 -7.94 7.69 11.70
C MET A 61 -8.32 8.23 13.08
N LEU A 62 -7.55 9.11 13.63
CA LEU A 62 -8.09 10.03 14.62
C LEU A 62 -8.80 11.08 13.77
N SER A 63 -10.12 11.22 13.94
CA SER A 63 -10.81 12.34 13.33
C SER A 63 -10.10 13.60 13.82
N ASP A 64 -9.32 14.19 12.91
CA ASP A 64 -8.75 15.50 13.13
C ASP A 64 -9.82 16.51 12.72
N PRO A 65 -10.49 17.18 13.68
CA PRO A 65 -11.60 18.07 13.38
C PRO A 65 -11.16 19.24 12.48
N GLU A 66 -9.91 19.70 12.57
CA GLU A 66 -9.40 20.78 11.73
C GLU A 66 -9.16 20.30 10.29
N ALA A 67 -8.55 19.12 10.11
CA ALA A 67 -8.38 18.52 8.79
C ALA A 67 -9.73 18.23 8.13
N ARG A 68 -10.70 17.71 8.90
CA ARG A 68 -12.06 17.46 8.40
C ARG A 68 -12.75 18.72 7.89
N VAL A 69 -12.65 19.84 8.62
CA VAL A 69 -13.17 21.14 8.17
C VAL A 69 -12.55 21.52 6.83
N GLY A 70 -11.23 21.35 6.66
CA GLY A 70 -10.54 21.64 5.40
C GLY A 70 -11.04 20.78 4.23
N TYR A 71 -11.38 19.51 4.48
CA TYR A 71 -11.98 18.65 3.44
C TYR A 71 -13.37 19.12 3.06
N LEU A 72 -14.21 19.47 4.03
CA LEU A 72 -15.57 19.97 3.77
C LEU A 72 -15.55 21.30 3.02
N ASP A 73 -14.65 22.22 3.36
CA ASP A 73 -14.45 23.49 2.64
C ASP A 73 -14.02 23.24 1.19
N THR A 74 -13.12 22.27 0.98
CA THR A 74 -12.69 21.87 -0.36
C THR A 74 -13.86 21.32 -1.17
N LEU A 75 -14.62 20.39 -0.61
CA LEU A 75 -15.80 19.80 -1.28
C LEU A 75 -16.86 20.87 -1.56
N GLN A 76 -17.07 21.83 -0.65
CA GLN A 76 -17.98 22.95 -0.88
C GLN A 76 -17.56 23.79 -2.08
N SER A 77 -16.26 24.03 -2.24
CA SER A 77 -15.72 24.77 -3.40
C SER A 77 -15.88 24.00 -4.72
N LEU A 78 -15.78 22.66 -4.67
CA LEU A 78 -15.94 21.78 -5.84
C LEU A 78 -17.41 21.57 -6.21
N ALA A 79 -18.32 21.70 -5.26
CA ALA A 79 -19.78 21.49 -5.46
C ALA A 79 -20.42 22.46 -6.48
N ASP A 80 -19.78 23.59 -6.75
CA ASP A 80 -20.23 24.53 -7.79
C ASP A 80 -19.91 24.01 -9.21
N SER A 81 -18.94 23.11 -9.33
CA SER A 81 -18.51 22.52 -10.59
C SER A 81 -19.17 21.16 -10.89
N ASP A 82 -19.53 20.41 -9.85
CA ASP A 82 -20.14 19.08 -9.99
C ASP A 82 -21.03 18.77 -8.77
N GLU A 83 -22.33 18.55 -9.05
CA GLU A 83 -23.36 18.27 -8.04
C GLU A 83 -23.05 17.02 -7.18
N ARG A 84 -22.23 16.11 -7.65
CA ARG A 84 -21.84 14.92 -6.89
C ARG A 84 -21.06 15.27 -5.62
N TYR A 85 -20.28 16.35 -5.61
CA TYR A 85 -19.64 16.83 -4.39
C TYR A 85 -20.65 17.32 -3.35
N ARG A 86 -21.76 17.91 -3.78
CA ARG A 86 -22.85 18.31 -2.87
C ARG A 86 -23.53 17.10 -2.25
N GLN A 87 -23.74 16.03 -3.01
CA GLN A 87 -24.28 14.78 -2.47
C GLN A 87 -23.40 14.18 -1.36
N ILE A 88 -22.06 14.29 -1.47
CA ILE A 88 -21.14 13.90 -0.42
C ILE A 88 -21.25 14.81 0.80
N LEU A 89 -21.31 16.13 0.59
CA LEU A 89 -21.45 17.13 1.66
C LEU A 89 -22.73 16.93 2.47
N ASP A 90 -23.84 16.68 1.80
CA ASP A 90 -25.15 16.51 2.45
C ASP A 90 -25.21 15.28 3.37
N ARG A 91 -24.25 14.36 3.21
CA ARG A 91 -24.10 13.12 3.97
C ARG A 91 -22.72 12.98 4.61
N ALA A 92 -22.03 14.09 4.87
CA ALA A 92 -20.62 14.07 5.26
C ALA A 92 -20.34 13.24 6.51
N GLU A 93 -21.29 13.13 7.44
CA GLU A 93 -21.16 12.31 8.65
C GLU A 93 -21.10 10.79 8.39
N GLU A 94 -21.51 10.34 7.21
CA GLU A 94 -21.44 8.93 6.82
C GLU A 94 -20.05 8.53 6.27
N TYR A 95 -19.17 9.51 6.08
CA TYR A 95 -17.84 9.32 5.49
C TYR A 95 -16.74 9.39 6.54
N PRO A 96 -15.81 8.43 6.58
CA PRO A 96 -14.57 8.58 7.33
C PRO A 96 -13.67 9.62 6.65
N ASP A 97 -12.84 10.29 7.44
CA ASP A 97 -11.99 11.40 6.98
C ASP A 97 -11.03 11.02 5.84
N ASN A 98 -10.54 9.78 5.85
CA ASN A 98 -9.66 9.28 4.79
C ASN A 98 -10.36 9.16 3.44
N VAL A 99 -11.67 8.88 3.39
CA VAL A 99 -12.45 8.87 2.15
C VAL A 99 -12.73 10.30 1.68
N LEU A 100 -13.05 11.21 2.60
CA LEU A 100 -13.21 12.65 2.26
C LEU A 100 -11.90 13.21 1.70
N ARG A 101 -10.76 12.91 2.34
CA ARG A 101 -9.45 13.30 1.84
C ARG A 101 -9.18 12.77 0.45
N MET A 102 -9.42 11.48 0.23
CA MET A 102 -9.20 10.82 -1.06
C MET A 102 -9.94 11.54 -2.19
N VAL A 103 -11.22 11.86 -2.00
CA VAL A 103 -12.03 12.51 -3.03
C VAL A 103 -11.65 13.98 -3.23
N CYS A 104 -11.15 14.67 -2.20
CA CYS A 104 -10.59 16.03 -2.33
C CYS A 104 -9.30 16.05 -3.16
N GLN A 105 -8.50 14.98 -3.12
CA GLN A 105 -7.20 14.90 -3.78
C GLN A 105 -7.24 14.31 -5.18
N ASN A 106 -8.27 13.52 -5.50
CA ASN A 106 -8.37 12.84 -6.78
C ASN A 106 -9.82 12.75 -7.25
N GLU A 107 -10.17 13.54 -8.27
CA GLU A 107 -11.51 13.57 -8.86
C GLU A 107 -11.96 12.24 -9.47
N GLU A 108 -11.03 11.38 -9.89
CA GLU A 108 -11.37 10.04 -10.41
C GLU A 108 -12.06 9.17 -9.35
N THR A 109 -11.86 9.47 -8.07
CA THR A 109 -12.49 8.75 -6.96
C THR A 109 -13.92 9.24 -6.65
N LEU A 110 -14.40 10.28 -7.32
CA LEU A 110 -15.68 10.92 -7.02
C LEU A 110 -16.86 9.95 -7.13
N ASN A 111 -16.94 9.16 -8.19
CA ASN A 111 -18.00 8.16 -8.34
C ASN A 111 -17.93 7.06 -7.28
N PHE A 112 -16.73 6.68 -6.85
CA PHE A 112 -16.52 5.75 -5.76
C PHE A 112 -17.03 6.36 -4.44
N ALA A 113 -16.67 7.61 -4.17
CA ALA A 113 -17.09 8.29 -2.95
C ALA A 113 -18.60 8.48 -2.88
N VAL A 114 -19.27 8.88 -3.98
CA VAL A 114 -20.73 9.01 -4.01
C VAL A 114 -21.44 7.72 -3.62
N ASP A 115 -20.95 6.59 -4.08
CA ASP A 115 -21.56 5.29 -3.77
C ASP A 115 -21.16 4.73 -2.37
N TYR A 116 -20.20 5.35 -1.70
CA TYR A 116 -19.61 4.82 -0.47
C TYR A 116 -20.65 4.49 0.62
N PRO A 117 -21.61 5.36 0.97
CA PRO A 117 -22.55 5.07 2.03
C PRO A 117 -23.39 3.79 1.81
N GLU A 118 -23.77 3.52 0.55
CA GLU A 118 -24.56 2.34 0.17
C GLU A 118 -23.71 1.10 -0.06
N LYS A 119 -22.40 1.28 -0.36
CA LYS A 119 -21.53 0.19 -0.81
C LYS A 119 -20.46 -0.23 0.19
N LYS A 120 -20.24 0.53 1.25
CA LYS A 120 -19.19 0.27 2.25
C LYS A 120 -19.22 -1.12 2.87
N ASP A 121 -20.40 -1.72 2.96
CA ASP A 121 -20.62 -3.04 3.56
C ASP A 121 -20.86 -4.14 2.49
N SER A 122 -20.66 -3.82 1.20
CA SER A 122 -20.89 -4.78 0.11
C SER A 122 -19.75 -5.82 0.04
N GLU A 123 -20.12 -7.06 -0.27
CA GLU A 123 -19.13 -8.11 -0.50
C GLU A 123 -18.27 -7.78 -1.73
N PRO A 124 -16.94 -7.90 -1.64
CA PRO A 124 -16.07 -7.64 -2.77
C PRO A 124 -16.21 -8.74 -3.83
N ALA A 125 -15.97 -8.36 -5.09
CA ALA A 125 -15.97 -9.31 -6.18
C ALA A 125 -14.91 -10.41 -5.96
N SER A 126 -15.28 -11.65 -6.28
CA SER A 126 -14.40 -12.82 -6.14
C SER A 126 -13.38 -12.96 -7.28
N THR A 127 -13.55 -12.21 -8.38
CA THR A 127 -12.63 -12.22 -9.52
C THR A 127 -12.39 -10.81 -10.06
N VAL A 128 -11.25 -10.63 -10.72
CA VAL A 128 -10.92 -9.36 -11.41
C VAL A 128 -11.54 -9.27 -12.82
N GLY A 129 -12.19 -10.33 -13.29
CA GLY A 129 -12.68 -10.46 -14.66
C GLY A 129 -11.73 -11.29 -15.52
N ASP A 130 -11.73 -11.06 -16.82
CA ASP A 130 -10.90 -11.81 -17.76
C ASP A 130 -9.42 -11.43 -17.61
N VAL A 131 -8.58 -12.46 -17.58
CA VAL A 131 -7.12 -12.35 -17.45
C VAL A 131 -6.44 -13.17 -18.54
N THR A 132 -5.44 -12.59 -19.17
CA THR A 132 -4.58 -13.30 -20.11
C THR A 132 -3.20 -13.51 -19.48
N LYS A 133 -2.76 -14.77 -19.34
CA LYS A 133 -1.42 -15.07 -18.82
C LYS A 133 -0.36 -14.41 -19.69
N GLY A 134 0.60 -13.75 -19.06
CA GLY A 134 1.65 -12.98 -19.72
C GLY A 134 1.28 -11.50 -19.94
N VAL A 135 0.04 -11.09 -19.61
CA VAL A 135 -0.40 -9.69 -19.70
C VAL A 135 -0.85 -9.23 -18.31
N VAL A 136 -0.18 -8.23 -17.76
CA VAL A 136 -0.54 -7.63 -16.46
C VAL A 136 -1.82 -6.81 -16.65
N PRO A 137 -2.95 -7.18 -16.00
CA PRO A 137 -4.18 -6.41 -16.11
C PRO A 137 -4.04 -5.06 -15.39
N LEU A 138 -4.69 -4.02 -15.89
CA LEU A 138 -4.83 -2.77 -15.16
C LEU A 138 -5.95 -2.91 -14.13
N LEU A 139 -5.59 -2.90 -12.85
CA LEU A 139 -6.53 -2.86 -11.73
C LEU A 139 -6.42 -1.50 -11.04
N ILE A 140 -7.57 -0.87 -10.81
CA ILE A 140 -7.64 0.41 -10.13
C ILE A 140 -7.97 0.17 -8.66
N GLN A 141 -7.22 0.82 -7.75
CA GLN A 141 -7.35 0.63 -6.31
C GLN A 141 -8.76 0.95 -5.79
N TRP A 142 -9.38 2.02 -6.29
CA TRP A 142 -10.74 2.45 -5.95
C TRP A 142 -11.83 1.89 -6.89
N ASP A 143 -11.58 0.79 -7.58
CA ASP A 143 -12.63 0.10 -8.34
C ASP A 143 -13.72 -0.38 -7.38
N ARG A 144 -14.99 -0.11 -7.73
CA ARG A 144 -16.17 -0.43 -6.92
C ARG A 144 -16.33 -1.92 -6.61
N ARG A 145 -15.66 -2.79 -7.35
CA ARG A 145 -15.69 -4.24 -7.15
C ARG A 145 -14.92 -4.68 -5.89
N TRP A 146 -13.92 -3.90 -5.42
CA TRP A 146 -13.10 -4.26 -4.26
C TRP A 146 -12.69 -3.08 -3.38
N GLY A 147 -12.82 -1.85 -3.84
CA GLY A 147 -12.33 -0.66 -3.15
C GLY A 147 -12.95 -0.44 -1.78
N TYR A 148 -14.21 -0.86 -1.58
CA TYR A 148 -14.92 -0.75 -0.29
C TYR A 148 -14.47 -1.80 0.74
N ALA A 149 -13.80 -2.87 0.31
CA ALA A 149 -13.37 -3.93 1.21
C ALA A 149 -12.43 -3.40 2.30
N LEU A 150 -12.61 -3.89 3.52
CA LEU A 150 -11.73 -3.55 4.62
C LEU A 150 -10.29 -4.02 4.36
N TYR A 151 -9.35 -3.16 4.71
CA TYR A 151 -7.94 -3.48 4.78
C TYR A 151 -7.49 -3.34 6.24
N GLY A 152 -7.48 -4.46 6.95
CA GLY A 152 -7.42 -4.44 8.41
C GLY A 152 -8.71 -3.90 9.05
N SER A 153 -8.62 -3.39 10.28
CA SER A 153 -9.79 -2.90 11.04
C SER A 153 -10.09 -1.42 10.82
N SER A 154 -9.26 -0.70 10.07
CA SER A 154 -9.22 0.75 10.19
C SER A 154 -9.08 1.52 8.87
N THR A 155 -8.95 0.83 7.73
CA THR A 155 -8.91 1.45 6.40
C THR A 155 -9.58 0.53 5.37
N ILE A 156 -9.68 1.00 4.13
CA ILE A 156 -10.26 0.24 3.02
C ILE A 156 -9.26 0.15 1.87
N VAL A 157 -9.48 -0.80 0.96
CA VAL A 157 -8.61 -1.01 -0.21
C VAL A 157 -8.47 0.27 -1.03
N ALA A 158 -9.56 1.01 -1.27
CA ALA A 158 -9.51 2.25 -2.04
C ALA A 158 -8.54 3.30 -1.48
N VAL A 159 -8.31 3.32 -0.17
CA VAL A 159 -7.47 4.31 0.51
C VAL A 159 -6.02 3.83 0.65
N SER A 160 -5.82 2.60 1.13
CA SER A 160 -4.50 2.09 1.53
C SER A 160 -4.05 0.86 0.73
N GLY A 161 -4.83 0.39 -0.23
CA GLY A 161 -4.63 -0.88 -0.93
C GLY A 161 -3.69 -0.82 -2.14
N CYS A 162 -2.79 0.17 -2.27
CA CYS A 162 -1.88 0.25 -3.42
C CYS A 162 -1.00 -1.00 -3.54
N GLY A 163 -0.37 -1.44 -2.46
CA GLY A 163 0.44 -2.65 -2.42
C GLY A 163 -0.36 -3.92 -2.80
N PRO A 164 -1.47 -4.22 -2.12
CA PRO A 164 -2.37 -5.31 -2.52
C PRO A 164 -2.81 -5.26 -3.97
N THR A 165 -3.12 -4.07 -4.51
CA THR A 165 -3.53 -3.92 -5.91
C THR A 165 -2.37 -4.25 -6.87
N CYS A 166 -1.16 -3.78 -6.58
CA CYS A 166 0.02 -4.11 -7.37
C CYS A 166 0.31 -5.63 -7.38
N ILE A 167 0.27 -6.29 -6.22
CA ILE A 167 0.44 -7.74 -6.14
C ILE A 167 -0.64 -8.47 -6.93
N ALA A 168 -1.92 -8.06 -6.83
CA ALA A 168 -3.00 -8.66 -7.60
C ALA A 168 -2.76 -8.54 -9.11
N MET A 169 -2.35 -7.37 -9.60
CA MET A 169 -2.02 -7.14 -11.01
C MET A 169 -0.91 -8.08 -11.50
N VAL A 170 0.21 -8.11 -10.78
CA VAL A 170 1.38 -8.91 -11.16
C VAL A 170 1.06 -10.41 -11.08
N ALA A 171 0.40 -10.86 -10.00
CA ALA A 171 0.04 -12.25 -9.82
C ALA A 171 -0.95 -12.74 -10.88
N CYS A 172 -1.98 -11.95 -11.19
CA CYS A 172 -2.91 -12.25 -12.28
C CYS A 172 -2.17 -12.37 -13.62
N GLY A 173 -1.30 -11.40 -13.94
CA GLY A 173 -0.55 -11.41 -15.19
C GLY A 173 0.40 -12.58 -15.33
N LEU A 174 1.14 -12.93 -14.30
CA LEU A 174 2.12 -14.01 -14.35
C LEU A 174 1.48 -15.40 -14.29
N THR A 175 0.41 -15.57 -13.51
CA THR A 175 -0.20 -16.88 -13.30
C THR A 175 -1.37 -17.19 -14.25
N GLY A 176 -2.06 -16.17 -14.75
CA GLY A 176 -3.31 -16.28 -15.50
C GLY A 176 -4.53 -16.53 -14.60
N ARG A 177 -4.38 -16.42 -13.27
CA ARG A 177 -5.49 -16.55 -12.31
C ARG A 177 -6.26 -15.25 -12.22
N ASN A 178 -7.56 -15.33 -12.23
CA ASN A 178 -8.44 -14.16 -12.08
C ASN A 178 -9.08 -14.03 -10.68
N ASP A 179 -8.82 -14.99 -9.80
CA ASP A 179 -9.33 -15.02 -8.43
C ASP A 179 -8.44 -14.27 -7.43
N ILE A 180 -7.35 -13.66 -7.89
CA ILE A 180 -6.43 -12.87 -7.07
C ILE A 180 -6.86 -11.41 -7.13
N THR A 181 -7.88 -11.05 -6.34
CA THR A 181 -8.41 -9.67 -6.31
C THR A 181 -7.65 -8.80 -5.32
N PRO A 182 -7.62 -7.46 -5.51
CA PRO A 182 -7.05 -6.53 -4.52
C PRO A 182 -7.59 -6.72 -3.11
N ALA A 183 -8.91 -6.99 -2.96
CA ALA A 183 -9.51 -7.26 -1.65
C ALA A 183 -8.98 -8.55 -1.01
N LYS A 184 -8.80 -9.61 -1.80
CA LYS A 184 -8.23 -10.88 -1.32
C LYS A 184 -6.79 -10.70 -0.85
N VAL A 185 -5.99 -9.94 -1.60
CA VAL A 185 -4.61 -9.64 -1.24
C VAL A 185 -4.56 -8.75 0.01
N ALA A 186 -5.42 -7.74 0.12
CA ALA A 186 -5.52 -6.87 1.28
C ALA A 186 -5.88 -7.67 2.55
N SER A 187 -6.86 -8.56 2.46
CA SER A 187 -7.23 -9.45 3.57
C SER A 187 -6.06 -10.34 4.00
N TYR A 188 -5.37 -10.96 3.04
CA TYR A 188 -4.17 -11.77 3.33
C TYR A 188 -3.07 -10.91 3.98
N SER A 189 -2.79 -9.74 3.43
CA SER A 189 -1.79 -8.81 3.93
C SER A 189 -2.04 -8.43 5.39
N ALA A 190 -3.26 -8.03 5.71
CA ALA A 190 -3.65 -7.66 7.08
C ALA A 190 -3.53 -8.84 8.06
N ASN A 191 -3.98 -10.03 7.65
CA ASN A 191 -3.97 -11.23 8.50
C ASN A 191 -2.56 -11.83 8.73
N ASN A 192 -1.59 -11.48 7.89
CA ASN A 192 -0.22 -12.00 7.94
C ASN A 192 0.83 -10.96 8.35
N GLY A 193 0.38 -9.79 8.83
CA GLY A 193 1.28 -8.77 9.39
C GLY A 193 2.01 -7.93 8.36
N PHE A 194 1.51 -7.86 7.12
CA PHE A 194 2.03 -6.98 6.08
C PHE A 194 1.32 -5.61 6.03
N LEU A 195 0.26 -5.41 6.81
CA LEU A 195 -0.31 -4.10 7.09
C LEU A 195 0.42 -3.50 8.29
N THR A 196 1.02 -2.34 8.12
CA THR A 196 1.76 -1.64 9.17
C THR A 196 0.81 -0.94 10.16
N GLU A 197 1.33 -0.49 11.31
CA GLU A 197 0.57 0.32 12.25
C GLU A 197 0.15 1.67 11.66
N SER A 198 0.95 2.22 10.74
CA SER A 198 0.64 3.41 9.96
C SER A 198 -0.38 3.17 8.84
N ARG A 199 -0.87 1.93 8.69
CA ARG A 199 -1.85 1.48 7.68
C ARG A 199 -1.34 1.47 6.25
N ASP A 200 -0.03 1.46 6.08
CA ASP A 200 0.64 1.24 4.82
C ASP A 200 0.93 -0.25 4.62
N THR A 201 1.21 -0.63 3.41
CA THR A 201 1.62 -1.99 3.10
C THR A 201 3.13 -2.14 3.28
N SER A 202 3.56 -3.10 4.12
CA SER A 202 4.98 -3.45 4.23
C SER A 202 5.52 -3.95 2.88
N TRP A 203 6.75 -3.55 2.55
CA TRP A 203 7.48 -4.07 1.39
C TRP A 203 7.66 -5.58 1.42
N ASP A 204 7.63 -6.19 2.60
CA ASP A 204 7.65 -7.66 2.78
C ASP A 204 6.48 -8.35 2.06
N LEU A 205 5.36 -7.66 1.79
CA LEU A 205 4.29 -8.19 0.95
C LEU A 205 4.77 -8.46 -0.47
N MET A 206 5.65 -7.60 -1.03
CA MET A 206 6.15 -7.71 -2.39
C MET A 206 7.14 -8.88 -2.57
N THR A 207 7.79 -9.30 -1.50
CA THR A 207 8.76 -10.38 -1.47
C THR A 207 8.15 -11.67 -0.89
N TYR A 208 8.00 -11.72 0.43
CA TYR A 208 7.53 -12.94 1.12
C TYR A 208 6.02 -13.17 0.95
N GLY A 209 5.21 -12.11 0.99
CA GLY A 209 3.76 -12.24 0.85
C GLY A 209 3.32 -12.64 -0.57
N ALA A 210 4.10 -12.29 -1.58
CA ALA A 210 3.83 -12.62 -2.97
C ALA A 210 3.88 -14.14 -3.26
N GLU A 211 4.62 -14.92 -2.45
CA GLU A 211 4.74 -16.37 -2.58
C GLU A 211 3.39 -17.08 -2.43
N GLU A 212 2.46 -16.56 -1.62
CA GLU A 212 1.09 -17.07 -1.49
C GLU A 212 0.36 -17.14 -2.84
N TYR A 213 0.70 -16.25 -3.75
CA TYR A 213 0.07 -16.14 -5.06
C TYR A 213 0.87 -16.85 -6.18
N GLY A 214 1.94 -17.58 -5.81
CA GLY A 214 2.77 -18.33 -6.74
C GLY A 214 3.73 -17.44 -7.55
N ILE A 215 4.07 -16.27 -7.04
CA ILE A 215 5.06 -15.36 -7.61
C ILE A 215 6.17 -15.06 -6.60
N THR A 216 7.35 -14.75 -7.09
CA THR A 216 8.52 -14.44 -6.26
C THR A 216 8.96 -13.01 -6.54
N GLY A 217 9.01 -12.20 -5.49
CA GLY A 217 9.59 -10.86 -5.53
C GLY A 217 11.06 -10.88 -5.10
N THR A 218 11.89 -10.09 -5.76
CA THR A 218 13.30 -9.91 -5.41
C THR A 218 13.64 -8.43 -5.42
N GLU A 219 14.20 -7.95 -4.33
CA GLU A 219 14.72 -6.59 -4.27
C GLU A 219 16.01 -6.50 -5.07
N LEU A 220 16.07 -5.49 -5.93
CA LEU A 220 17.25 -5.18 -6.72
C LEU A 220 17.81 -3.83 -6.25
N TRP A 221 19.02 -3.85 -5.75
CA TRP A 221 19.77 -2.66 -5.38
C TRP A 221 20.63 -2.23 -6.57
N ALA A 222 20.43 -1.00 -7.04
CA ALA A 222 21.20 -0.41 -8.15
C ALA A 222 22.37 0.42 -7.64
#